data_17b73b8a1e891cb4c6d09a957916a709
#
_entry.id   17b73b8a1e891cb4c6d09a957916a709
#
_cell.length_a   1.000
_cell.length_b   1.000
_cell.length_c   1.000
_cell.angle_alpha   90.00
_cell.angle_beta   90.00
_cell.angle_gamma   90.00
#
_symmetry.space_group_name_H-M   'P 1'
#
loop_
_entity.id
_entity.type
_entity.pdbx_description
1 polymer ?
#
loop_
_entity_poly.entity_id
_entity_poly.type
_entity_poly.pdbx_seq_one_letter_code
_entity_poly.pdbx_strand_id
1 'polypeptide(L)'
;MRKDALPYLLFALLAGTTVGAHAESDAESTQVYVADGELVYVGLLDPQANARLFALYDSLADKPAVLSIRSRGGTTSHGLALGRWVREHKLDVKVMEYCMSSCANYVFPAGVHKLVSNFAVIGFHGGLSSKTFQFDAATQKMLDALPPEKRKATLDQIASTIRDDAKQEQAYFRTLGVRADYVTLGQEERYQRRQRSDPNAVGWTYSLDDFGRLGVRGITVINPPWRPGSALKNMSFEVLRLDE
;
A
#
# COMPACT_ATOMS: atom_id res chain seq x y z
N MET A 1 -30.30 -18.05 -17.32
CA MET A 1 -29.61 -16.76 -17.18
C MET A 1 -28.30 -17.04 -16.48
N ARG A 2 -27.22 -17.20 -17.23
CA ARG A 2 -25.85 -17.36 -16.69
C ARG A 2 -25.35 -15.99 -16.32
N LYS A 3 -24.98 -15.80 -15.06
CA LYS A 3 -24.23 -14.63 -14.60
C LYS A 3 -22.77 -14.87 -15.01
N ASP A 4 -22.36 -14.24 -16.07
CA ASP A 4 -20.96 -14.24 -16.47
C ASP A 4 -20.19 -13.41 -15.43
N ALA A 5 -19.42 -14.11 -14.60
CA ALA A 5 -18.49 -13.52 -13.67
C ALA A 5 -17.38 -12.85 -14.48
N LEU A 6 -17.36 -11.52 -14.51
CA LEU A 6 -16.22 -10.76 -15.00
C LEU A 6 -15.02 -11.07 -14.08
N PRO A 7 -13.87 -11.48 -14.64
CA PRO A 7 -12.69 -11.72 -13.81
C PRO A 7 -12.26 -10.40 -13.15
N TYR A 8 -11.92 -10.48 -11.87
CA TYR A 8 -11.37 -9.36 -11.12
C TYR A 8 -10.16 -8.78 -11.85
N LEU A 9 -10.32 -7.56 -12.39
CA LEU A 9 -9.21 -6.83 -13.00
C LEU A 9 -8.18 -6.48 -11.92
N LEU A 10 -6.99 -7.07 -12.05
CA LEU A 10 -5.82 -6.70 -11.27
C LEU A 10 -5.40 -5.28 -11.67
N PHE A 11 -5.63 -4.32 -10.78
CA PHE A 11 -5.08 -2.98 -10.92
C PHE A 11 -3.63 -2.96 -10.38
N ALA A 12 -2.67 -3.10 -11.28
CA ALA A 12 -1.28 -2.76 -10.99
C ALA A 12 -1.04 -1.32 -11.46
N LEU A 13 -0.97 -0.38 -10.52
CA LEU A 13 -0.50 0.99 -10.80
C LEU A 13 1.03 0.95 -10.99
N LEU A 14 1.48 1.04 -12.22
CA LEU A 14 2.89 1.27 -12.53
C LEU A 14 3.07 2.71 -13.01
N ALA A 15 3.87 3.47 -12.27
CA ALA A 15 4.38 4.75 -12.74
C ALA A 15 5.25 4.52 -13.98
N GLY A 16 4.89 5.16 -15.10
CA GLY A 16 5.61 5.03 -16.34
C GLY A 16 7.01 5.66 -16.28
N THR A 17 8.04 4.83 -16.30
CA THR A 17 9.35 5.19 -16.81
C THR A 17 9.79 4.04 -17.71
N THR A 18 10.05 4.36 -18.98
CA THR A 18 10.68 3.45 -19.92
C THR A 18 12.12 3.21 -19.49
N VAL A 19 12.36 2.14 -18.78
CA VAL A 19 13.68 1.53 -18.61
C VAL A 19 13.62 0.15 -19.22
N GLY A 20 14.59 -0.13 -20.09
CA GLY A 20 14.67 -1.29 -20.94
C GLY A 20 14.40 -2.62 -20.23
N ALA A 21 13.74 -3.49 -20.97
CA ALA A 21 13.40 -4.83 -20.59
C ALA A 21 14.63 -5.65 -20.19
N HIS A 22 14.72 -5.93 -18.89
CA HIS A 22 15.12 -7.22 -18.39
C HIS A 22 14.06 -7.63 -17.38
N ALA A 23 12.97 -8.13 -17.93
CA ALA A 23 11.97 -8.88 -17.18
C ALA A 23 12.46 -10.32 -17.12
N GLU A 24 12.92 -10.71 -15.98
CA GLU A 24 12.85 -12.05 -15.44
C GLU A 24 12.52 -11.86 -13.98
N SER A 25 11.37 -11.94 -13.66
CA SER A 25 10.37 -12.95 -13.29
C SER A 25 10.97 -14.12 -12.53
N ASP A 26 11.68 -13.87 -11.44
CA ASP A 26 11.48 -14.60 -10.20
C ASP A 26 10.69 -13.68 -9.28
N ALA A 27 9.38 -13.65 -9.46
CA ALA A 27 8.48 -13.19 -8.43
C ALA A 27 8.63 -14.18 -7.28
N GLU A 28 9.62 -13.95 -6.42
CA GLU A 28 9.79 -14.71 -5.17
C GLU A 28 8.41 -14.76 -4.53
N SER A 29 7.88 -15.97 -4.36
CA SER A 29 6.57 -16.15 -3.75
C SER A 29 6.60 -15.51 -2.36
N THR A 30 5.57 -14.73 -2.05
CA THR A 30 5.46 -14.08 -0.74
C THR A 30 5.63 -15.10 0.37
N GLN A 31 6.59 -14.84 1.26
CA GLN A 31 6.93 -15.71 2.38
C GLN A 31 6.17 -15.29 3.63
N VAL A 32 5.67 -16.28 4.35
CA VAL A 32 4.97 -16.11 5.63
C VAL A 32 5.45 -17.18 6.59
N TYR A 33 5.97 -16.77 7.74
CA TYR A 33 6.51 -17.69 8.76
C TYR A 33 6.56 -17.02 10.14
N VAL A 34 6.99 -17.75 11.15
CA VAL A 34 7.29 -17.22 12.49
C VAL A 34 8.80 -17.21 12.69
N ALA A 35 9.33 -16.09 13.16
CA ALA A 35 10.73 -15.96 13.60
C ALA A 35 10.79 -15.04 14.82
N ASP A 36 11.62 -15.40 15.79
CA ASP A 36 11.84 -14.62 17.02
C ASP A 36 10.55 -14.26 17.78
N GLY A 37 9.52 -15.11 17.69
CA GLY A 37 8.22 -14.86 18.31
C GLY A 37 7.34 -13.85 17.56
N GLU A 38 7.74 -13.41 16.38
CA GLU A 38 6.97 -12.51 15.50
C GLU A 38 6.42 -13.25 14.29
N LEU A 39 5.25 -12.82 13.79
CA LEU A 39 4.80 -13.17 12.45
C LEU A 39 5.64 -12.39 11.45
N VAL A 40 6.11 -13.05 10.41
CA VAL A 40 6.91 -12.44 9.34
C VAL A 40 6.17 -12.56 8.01
N TYR A 41 6.06 -11.43 7.31
CA TYR A 41 5.46 -11.33 5.97
C TYR A 41 6.44 -10.61 5.04
N VAL A 42 6.96 -11.32 4.03
CA VAL A 42 7.94 -10.78 3.09
C VAL A 42 7.48 -11.03 1.66
N GLY A 43 7.19 -9.96 0.93
CA GLY A 43 6.75 -10.02 -0.47
C GLY A 43 5.55 -9.15 -0.78
N LEU A 44 4.90 -9.41 -1.92
CA LEU A 44 3.69 -8.69 -2.31
C LEU A 44 2.49 -9.12 -1.46
N LEU A 45 1.57 -8.19 -1.23
CA LEU A 45 0.30 -8.51 -0.59
C LEU A 45 -0.58 -9.27 -1.60
N ASP A 46 -0.81 -10.53 -1.32
CA ASP A 46 -1.64 -11.41 -2.14
C ASP A 46 -2.60 -12.25 -1.28
N PRO A 47 -3.71 -12.74 -1.84
CA PRO A 47 -4.75 -13.42 -1.07
C PRO A 47 -4.27 -14.76 -0.50
N GLN A 48 -3.39 -15.48 -1.19
CA GLN A 48 -2.86 -16.75 -0.74
C GLN A 48 -1.89 -16.56 0.42
N ALA A 49 -1.03 -15.54 0.37
CA ALA A 49 -0.13 -15.20 1.48
C ALA A 49 -0.93 -14.73 2.71
N ASN A 50 -1.95 -13.91 2.52
CA ASN A 50 -2.84 -13.51 3.61
C ASN A 50 -3.50 -14.74 4.26
N ALA A 51 -4.04 -15.65 3.44
CA ALA A 51 -4.66 -16.88 3.95
C ALA A 51 -3.65 -17.75 4.72
N ARG A 52 -2.41 -17.88 4.22
CA ARG A 52 -1.35 -18.61 4.95
C ARG A 52 -1.01 -17.93 6.28
N LEU A 53 -0.91 -16.60 6.31
CA LEU A 53 -0.65 -15.86 7.55
C LEU A 53 -1.75 -16.10 8.60
N PHE A 54 -3.01 -16.01 8.18
CA PHE A 54 -4.16 -16.19 9.07
C PHE A 54 -4.20 -17.61 9.61
N ALA A 55 -4.04 -18.62 8.74
CA ALA A 55 -4.01 -20.02 9.16
C ALA A 55 -2.81 -20.33 10.06
N LEU A 56 -1.62 -19.75 9.76
CA LEU A 56 -0.44 -19.88 10.61
C LEU A 56 -0.71 -19.32 12.00
N TYR A 57 -1.22 -18.09 12.10
CA TYR A 57 -1.57 -17.48 13.37
C TYR A 57 -2.57 -18.35 14.15
N ASP A 58 -3.63 -18.83 13.50
CA ASP A 58 -4.66 -19.64 14.15
C ASP A 58 -4.11 -20.97 14.69
N SER A 59 -3.10 -21.54 14.03
CA SER A 59 -2.46 -22.81 14.42
C SER A 59 -1.54 -22.71 15.65
N LEU A 60 -1.06 -21.50 15.99
CA LEU A 60 -0.10 -21.31 17.08
C LEU A 60 -0.82 -21.35 18.45
N ALA A 61 -0.23 -22.02 19.43
CA ALA A 61 -0.70 -22.00 20.82
C ALA A 61 -0.45 -20.62 21.44
N ASP A 62 0.78 -20.12 21.31
CA ASP A 62 1.18 -18.79 21.75
C ASP A 62 1.09 -17.82 20.55
N LYS A 63 0.16 -16.88 20.65
CA LYS A 63 -0.13 -15.94 19.57
C LYS A 63 0.91 -14.82 19.53
N PRO A 64 1.66 -14.65 18.43
CA PRO A 64 2.54 -13.50 18.25
C PRO A 64 1.77 -12.19 18.35
N ALA A 65 2.37 -11.19 19.02
CA ALA A 65 1.79 -9.86 19.15
C ALA A 65 2.27 -8.90 18.05
N VAL A 66 3.27 -9.29 17.25
CA VAL A 66 3.92 -8.45 16.26
C VAL A 66 3.82 -9.08 14.88
N LEU A 67 3.43 -8.27 13.89
CA LEU A 67 3.60 -8.54 12.47
C LEU A 67 4.81 -7.75 11.96
N SER A 68 5.92 -8.44 11.70
CA SER A 68 7.09 -7.91 11.00
C SER A 68 6.85 -8.01 9.50
N ILE A 69 6.79 -6.86 8.80
CA ILE A 69 6.41 -6.83 7.39
C ILE A 69 7.45 -6.11 6.53
N ARG A 70 7.75 -6.69 5.37
CA ARG A 70 8.52 -6.09 4.28
C ARG A 70 7.76 -6.28 2.98
N SER A 71 7.09 -5.24 2.49
CA SER A 71 6.22 -5.34 1.32
C SER A 71 6.21 -4.07 0.49
N ARG A 72 6.24 -4.23 -0.84
CA ARG A 72 5.98 -3.16 -1.79
C ARG A 72 4.48 -2.88 -1.99
N GLY A 73 3.63 -3.58 -1.24
CA GLY A 73 2.19 -3.49 -1.38
C GLY A 73 1.62 -4.60 -2.26
N GLY A 74 0.53 -4.33 -2.90
CA GLY A 74 -0.24 -5.25 -3.73
C GLY A 74 -1.59 -4.63 -4.07
N THR A 75 -2.60 -5.43 -4.38
CA THR A 75 -3.94 -4.87 -4.64
C THR A 75 -4.53 -4.28 -3.36
N THR A 76 -5.35 -3.27 -3.53
CA THR A 76 -6.01 -2.57 -2.41
C THR A 76 -6.83 -3.52 -1.54
N SER A 77 -7.58 -4.43 -2.16
CA SER A 77 -8.41 -5.39 -1.43
C SER A 77 -7.59 -6.29 -0.51
N HIS A 78 -6.40 -6.72 -0.95
CA HIS A 78 -5.51 -7.57 -0.14
C HIS A 78 -4.89 -6.79 1.02
N GLY A 79 -4.51 -5.52 0.77
CA GLY A 79 -4.03 -4.61 1.81
C GLY A 79 -5.10 -4.31 2.87
N LEU A 80 -6.33 -4.02 2.44
CA LEU A 80 -7.46 -3.80 3.35
C LEU A 80 -7.79 -5.05 4.17
N ALA A 81 -7.77 -6.24 3.56
CA ALA A 81 -8.03 -7.49 4.25
C ALA A 81 -6.99 -7.73 5.36
N LEU A 82 -5.68 -7.59 5.02
CA LEU A 82 -4.62 -7.75 5.99
C LEU A 82 -4.66 -6.68 7.08
N GLY A 83 -4.90 -5.42 6.72
CA GLY A 83 -5.00 -4.32 7.69
C GLY A 83 -6.16 -4.50 8.67
N ARG A 84 -7.33 -4.94 8.19
CA ARG A 84 -8.48 -5.27 9.07
C ARG A 84 -8.13 -6.39 10.04
N TRP A 85 -7.49 -7.44 9.54
CA TRP A 85 -7.06 -8.57 10.34
C TRP A 85 -6.03 -8.16 11.41
N VAL A 86 -5.02 -7.34 11.06
CA VAL A 86 -4.04 -6.78 12.01
C VAL A 86 -4.75 -6.01 13.13
N ARG A 87 -5.72 -5.16 12.77
CA ARG A 87 -6.48 -4.40 13.76
C ARG A 87 -7.33 -5.28 14.65
N GLU A 88 -8.02 -6.27 14.09
CA GLU A 88 -8.88 -7.20 14.82
C GLU A 88 -8.09 -7.97 15.87
N HIS A 89 -6.90 -8.43 15.51
CA HIS A 89 -6.00 -9.16 16.40
C HIS A 89 -5.13 -8.25 17.27
N LYS A 90 -5.27 -6.92 17.14
CA LYS A 90 -4.53 -5.91 17.91
C LYS A 90 -3.02 -6.10 17.85
N LEU A 91 -2.49 -6.44 16.68
CA LEU A 91 -1.07 -6.64 16.48
C LEU A 91 -0.33 -5.32 16.39
N ASP A 92 0.91 -5.30 16.83
CA ASP A 92 1.88 -4.29 16.48
C ASP A 92 2.41 -4.54 15.06
N VAL A 93 2.76 -3.49 14.33
CA VAL A 93 3.37 -3.61 12.99
C VAL A 93 4.81 -3.14 13.05
N LYS A 94 5.74 -4.01 12.63
CA LYS A 94 7.17 -3.74 12.60
C LYS A 94 7.66 -3.67 11.16
N VAL A 95 8.33 -2.55 10.81
CA VAL A 95 8.90 -2.33 9.47
C VAL A 95 10.38 -2.05 9.60
N MET A 96 11.20 -2.99 9.15
CA MET A 96 12.66 -2.85 9.22
C MET A 96 13.26 -2.24 7.95
N GLU A 97 12.65 -2.42 6.79
CA GLU A 97 13.15 -1.91 5.52
C GLU A 97 12.13 -1.03 4.81
N TYR A 98 11.00 -1.60 4.41
CA TYR A 98 9.95 -0.84 3.72
C TYR A 98 8.57 -1.48 3.86
N CYS A 99 7.57 -0.61 3.85
CA CYS A 99 6.15 -0.91 3.70
C CYS A 99 5.58 0.15 2.77
N MET A 100 5.22 -0.23 1.54
CA MET A 100 4.88 0.73 0.48
C MET A 100 3.47 0.46 -0.07
N SER A 101 2.86 1.47 -0.73
CA SER A 101 1.57 1.32 -1.40
C SER A 101 0.50 0.76 -0.46
N SER A 102 -0.24 -0.27 -0.83
CA SER A 102 -1.30 -0.88 -0.01
C SER A 102 -0.81 -1.36 1.37
N CYS A 103 0.49 -1.68 1.54
CA CYS A 103 1.07 -1.93 2.86
C CYS A 103 1.08 -0.65 3.72
N ALA A 104 1.60 0.45 3.20
CA ALA A 104 1.62 1.75 3.89
C ALA A 104 0.22 2.30 4.12
N ASN A 105 -0.65 2.13 3.11
CA ASN A 105 -2.01 2.64 3.15
C ASN A 105 -2.87 1.96 4.23
N TYR A 106 -2.77 0.63 4.34
CA TYR A 106 -3.78 -0.12 5.11
C TYR A 106 -3.21 -0.96 6.24
N VAL A 107 -2.02 -1.56 6.07
CA VAL A 107 -1.45 -2.46 7.09
C VAL A 107 -0.73 -1.64 8.17
N PHE A 108 0.13 -0.72 7.76
CA PHE A 108 0.90 0.09 8.70
C PHE A 108 0.04 0.87 9.70
N PRO A 109 -1.00 1.63 9.29
CA PRO A 109 -1.82 2.38 10.23
C PRO A 109 -2.68 1.50 11.15
N ALA A 110 -2.89 0.23 10.80
CA ALA A 110 -3.72 -0.70 11.57
C ALA A 110 -3.06 -1.21 12.86
N GLY A 111 -1.72 -1.24 12.90
CA GLY A 111 -0.98 -1.69 14.09
C GLY A 111 -1.33 -0.89 15.34
N VAL A 112 -1.32 -1.52 16.50
CA VAL A 112 -1.48 -0.83 17.80
C VAL A 112 -0.29 0.09 18.01
N HIS A 113 0.91 -0.47 18.04
CA HIS A 113 2.16 0.27 17.93
C HIS A 113 2.82 0.00 16.58
N LYS A 114 3.62 0.94 16.09
CA LYS A 114 4.37 0.82 14.84
C LYS A 114 5.84 0.98 15.18
N LEU A 115 6.60 -0.08 14.94
CA LEU A 115 8.05 -0.10 15.15
C LEU A 115 8.72 0.07 13.79
N VAL A 116 9.49 1.12 13.59
CA VAL A 116 10.16 1.38 12.30
C VAL A 116 11.66 1.51 12.52
N SER A 117 12.48 0.91 11.68
CA SER A 117 13.92 1.19 11.72
C SER A 117 14.18 2.63 11.29
N ASN A 118 15.33 3.16 11.66
CA ASN A 118 15.69 4.55 11.35
C ASN A 118 15.81 4.85 9.85
N PHE A 119 15.95 3.85 8.99
CA PHE A 119 16.02 3.97 7.53
C PHE A 119 14.78 3.41 6.81
N ALA A 120 13.85 2.79 7.53
CA ALA A 120 12.68 2.19 6.92
C ALA A 120 11.81 3.21 6.20
N VAL A 121 11.23 2.80 5.08
CA VAL A 121 10.32 3.62 4.28
C VAL A 121 8.88 3.17 4.50
N ILE A 122 8.03 4.13 4.86
CA ILE A 122 6.57 3.99 4.77
C ILE A 122 6.16 4.83 3.56
N GLY A 123 6.00 4.17 2.41
CA GLY A 123 5.95 4.85 1.12
C GLY A 123 4.56 4.87 0.49
N PHE A 124 4.15 6.04 0.01
CA PHE A 124 2.85 6.28 -0.62
C PHE A 124 3.00 6.71 -2.07
N HIS A 125 2.02 6.39 -2.90
CA HIS A 125 1.87 6.92 -4.26
C HIS A 125 0.39 7.16 -4.63
N GLY A 126 -0.53 6.97 -3.69
CA GLY A 126 -1.96 7.13 -3.84
C GLY A 126 -2.76 5.99 -3.19
N GLY A 127 -4.07 6.08 -3.30
CA GLY A 127 -5.04 5.09 -2.82
C GLY A 127 -6.30 5.13 -3.67
N LEU A 128 -7.35 4.44 -3.26
CA LEU A 128 -8.63 4.39 -3.99
C LEU A 128 -9.34 5.75 -4.05
N SER A 129 -9.06 6.62 -3.07
CA SER A 129 -9.57 7.99 -3.03
C SER A 129 -8.79 8.96 -3.95
N SER A 130 -7.82 8.47 -4.74
CA SER A 130 -7.07 9.28 -5.70
C SER A 130 -7.99 9.91 -6.74
N LYS A 131 -7.74 11.18 -7.08
CA LYS A 131 -8.53 11.92 -8.07
C LYS A 131 -8.22 11.51 -9.50
N THR A 132 -7.02 11.01 -9.73
CA THR A 132 -6.53 10.58 -11.05
C THR A 132 -6.05 9.14 -10.96
N PHE A 133 -6.59 8.30 -11.84
CA PHE A 133 -6.14 6.93 -12.02
C PHE A 133 -5.49 6.82 -13.40
N GLN A 134 -4.33 6.18 -13.44
CA GLN A 134 -3.69 5.80 -14.69
C GLN A 134 -3.83 4.30 -14.83
N PHE A 135 -4.32 3.87 -15.98
CA PHE A 135 -4.32 2.47 -16.34
C PHE A 135 -2.91 2.06 -16.76
N ASP A 136 -2.51 0.85 -16.42
CA ASP A 136 -1.31 0.26 -17.00
C ASP A 136 -1.46 0.10 -18.52
N ALA A 137 -0.34 -0.07 -19.22
CA ALA A 137 -0.32 -0.14 -20.68
C ALA A 137 -1.16 -1.30 -21.24
N ALA A 138 -1.25 -2.42 -20.52
CA ALA A 138 -2.04 -3.58 -20.95
C ALA A 138 -3.54 -3.29 -20.84
N THR A 139 -3.97 -2.73 -19.71
CA THR A 139 -5.35 -2.29 -19.47
C THR A 139 -5.75 -1.20 -20.46
N GLN A 140 -4.88 -0.20 -20.69
CA GLN A 140 -5.14 0.85 -21.67
C GLN A 140 -5.33 0.27 -23.08
N LYS A 141 -4.44 -0.62 -23.52
CA LYS A 141 -4.53 -1.30 -24.82
C LYS A 141 -5.83 -2.12 -24.95
N MET A 142 -6.24 -2.81 -23.89
CA MET A 142 -7.49 -3.56 -23.86
C MET A 142 -8.70 -2.63 -24.02
N LEU A 143 -8.71 -1.50 -23.29
CA LEU A 143 -9.77 -0.49 -23.38
C LEU A 143 -9.84 0.14 -24.78
N ASP A 144 -8.67 0.44 -25.37
CA ASP A 144 -8.58 1.04 -26.71
C ASP A 144 -9.06 0.09 -27.83
N ALA A 145 -8.95 -1.21 -27.62
CA ALA A 145 -9.44 -2.23 -28.56
C ALA A 145 -10.97 -2.44 -28.50
N LEU A 146 -11.65 -1.88 -27.50
CA LEU A 146 -13.10 -2.03 -27.39
C LEU A 146 -13.84 -1.07 -28.36
N PRO A 147 -14.98 -1.48 -28.94
CA PRO A 147 -15.90 -0.58 -29.62
C PRO A 147 -16.33 0.58 -28.69
N PRO A 148 -16.58 1.81 -29.24
CA PRO A 148 -16.83 3.00 -28.43
C PRO A 148 -17.89 2.83 -27.33
N GLU A 149 -19.02 2.21 -27.64
CA GLU A 149 -20.10 1.95 -26.68
C GLU A 149 -19.68 1.01 -25.56
N LYS A 150 -18.96 -0.07 -25.91
CA LYS A 150 -18.45 -1.05 -24.91
C LYS A 150 -17.36 -0.39 -24.05
N ARG A 151 -16.47 0.37 -24.66
CA ARG A 151 -15.43 1.12 -23.93
C ARG A 151 -16.06 2.06 -22.92
N LYS A 152 -17.07 2.85 -23.32
CA LYS A 152 -17.78 3.75 -22.41
C LYS A 152 -18.41 2.98 -21.25
N ALA A 153 -19.16 1.92 -21.53
CA ALA A 153 -19.82 1.11 -20.50
C ALA A 153 -18.78 0.48 -19.52
N THR A 154 -17.64 0.02 -20.04
CA THR A 154 -16.55 -0.52 -19.21
C THR A 154 -15.94 0.56 -18.31
N LEU A 155 -15.66 1.76 -18.84
CA LEU A 155 -15.13 2.88 -18.06
C LEU A 155 -16.13 3.34 -16.99
N ASP A 156 -17.41 3.41 -17.29
CA ASP A 156 -18.47 3.75 -16.35
C ASP A 156 -18.55 2.71 -15.21
N GLN A 157 -18.42 1.44 -15.53
CA GLN A 157 -18.37 0.34 -14.55
C GLN A 157 -17.12 0.45 -13.65
N ILE A 158 -15.95 0.65 -14.25
CA ILE A 158 -14.69 0.84 -13.51
C ILE A 158 -14.82 2.04 -12.56
N ALA A 159 -15.31 3.17 -13.04
CA ALA A 159 -15.50 4.37 -12.23
C ALA A 159 -16.49 4.15 -11.09
N SER A 160 -17.54 3.33 -11.30
CA SER A 160 -18.47 2.96 -10.22
C SER A 160 -17.80 2.11 -9.16
N THR A 161 -17.04 1.09 -9.58
CA THR A 161 -16.30 0.21 -8.66
C THR A 161 -15.30 1.01 -7.84
N ILE A 162 -14.50 1.87 -8.47
CA ILE A 162 -13.54 2.75 -7.78
C ILE A 162 -14.24 3.63 -6.73
N ARG A 163 -15.40 4.22 -7.06
CA ARG A 163 -16.15 5.04 -6.10
C ARG A 163 -16.64 4.24 -4.88
N ASP A 164 -17.08 3.01 -5.08
CA ASP A 164 -17.57 2.18 -3.99
C ASP A 164 -16.40 1.66 -3.12
N ASP A 165 -15.29 1.32 -3.74
CA ASP A 165 -14.06 0.93 -3.05
C ASP A 165 -13.47 2.12 -2.27
N ALA A 166 -13.51 3.34 -2.82
CA ALA A 166 -13.10 4.55 -2.11
C ALA A 166 -13.95 4.81 -0.85
N LYS A 167 -15.26 4.51 -0.89
CA LYS A 167 -16.11 4.58 0.32
C LYS A 167 -15.68 3.57 1.38
N GLN A 168 -15.31 2.35 0.96
CA GLN A 168 -14.80 1.31 1.88
C GLN A 168 -13.45 1.72 2.49
N GLU A 169 -12.55 2.30 1.68
CA GLU A 169 -11.29 2.86 2.16
C GLU A 169 -11.51 3.94 3.22
N GLN A 170 -12.39 4.92 2.94
CA GLN A 170 -12.73 5.97 3.88
C GLN A 170 -13.39 5.44 5.16
N ALA A 171 -14.26 4.44 5.03
CA ALA A 171 -14.88 3.79 6.18
C ALA A 171 -13.81 3.09 7.05
N TYR A 172 -12.85 2.44 6.42
CA TYR A 172 -11.72 1.82 7.11
C TYR A 172 -10.88 2.85 7.87
N PHE A 173 -10.47 3.94 7.23
CA PHE A 173 -9.71 5.00 7.91
C PHE A 173 -10.45 5.62 9.09
N ARG A 174 -11.77 5.80 8.98
CA ARG A 174 -12.59 6.24 10.14
C ARG A 174 -12.48 5.27 11.32
N THR A 175 -12.45 3.95 11.09
CA THR A 175 -12.28 2.97 12.18
C THR A 175 -10.91 3.06 12.85
N LEU A 176 -9.90 3.56 12.14
CA LEU A 176 -8.54 3.75 12.65
C LEU A 176 -8.32 5.14 13.29
N GLY A 177 -9.26 6.07 13.10
CA GLY A 177 -9.05 7.49 13.44
C GLY A 177 -8.03 8.19 12.53
N VAL A 178 -7.83 7.67 11.32
CA VAL A 178 -6.93 8.22 10.29
C VAL A 178 -7.71 9.14 9.36
N ARG A 179 -7.11 10.25 8.96
CA ARG A 179 -7.72 11.22 8.03
C ARG A 179 -7.94 10.57 6.65
N ALA A 180 -9.04 10.96 5.99
CA ALA A 180 -9.42 10.40 4.70
C ALA A 180 -8.41 10.70 3.58
N ASP A 181 -7.67 11.82 3.68
CA ASP A 181 -6.67 12.25 2.71
C ASP A 181 -5.26 11.67 2.96
N TYR A 182 -5.10 10.85 3.98
CA TYR A 182 -3.82 10.19 4.36
C TYR A 182 -3.07 9.59 3.17
N VAL A 183 -3.77 8.97 2.23
CA VAL A 183 -3.18 8.27 1.09
C VAL A 183 -3.10 9.10 -0.19
N THR A 184 -3.59 10.35 -0.19
CA THR A 184 -3.71 11.17 -1.40
C THR A 184 -3.06 12.54 -1.30
N LEU A 185 -2.65 12.99 -0.11
CA LEU A 185 -2.08 14.34 0.10
C LEU A 185 -0.91 14.64 -0.82
N GLY A 186 0.01 13.69 -1.02
CA GLY A 186 1.16 13.89 -1.90
C GLY A 186 0.79 14.05 -3.38
N GLN A 187 -0.48 13.85 -3.76
CA GLN A 187 -1.00 14.12 -5.10
C GLN A 187 -1.45 15.59 -5.28
N GLU A 188 -1.39 16.42 -4.24
CA GLU A 188 -1.64 17.85 -4.37
C GLU A 188 -0.51 18.52 -5.15
N GLU A 189 -0.87 19.53 -5.97
CA GLU A 189 0.07 20.19 -6.90
C GLU A 189 1.32 20.75 -6.20
N ARG A 190 1.16 21.28 -4.99
CA ARG A 190 2.28 21.81 -4.20
C ARG A 190 3.37 20.76 -3.89
N TYR A 191 2.97 19.50 -3.67
CA TYR A 191 3.89 18.39 -3.42
C TYR A 191 4.38 17.74 -4.72
N GLN A 192 3.52 17.61 -5.71
CA GLN A 192 3.84 17.05 -7.02
C GLN A 192 4.96 17.81 -7.74
N ARG A 193 5.08 19.12 -7.55
CA ARG A 193 6.15 19.92 -8.15
C ARG A 193 7.54 19.48 -7.70
N ARG A 194 7.70 19.16 -6.41
CA ARG A 194 8.98 18.68 -5.86
C ARG A 194 9.29 17.27 -6.37
N GLN A 195 8.31 16.37 -6.37
CA GLN A 195 8.48 15.01 -6.86
C GLN A 195 8.91 14.98 -8.34
N ARG A 196 8.32 15.82 -9.18
CA ARG A 196 8.69 15.90 -10.61
C ARG A 196 10.11 16.37 -10.86
N SER A 197 10.77 17.01 -9.93
CA SER A 197 12.15 17.45 -10.05
C SER A 197 13.19 16.36 -9.77
N ASP A 198 12.80 15.26 -9.17
CA ASP A 198 13.65 14.12 -8.88
C ASP A 198 13.27 12.92 -9.77
N PRO A 199 14.15 12.49 -10.70
CA PRO A 199 13.88 11.38 -11.60
C PRO A 199 13.75 10.03 -10.88
N ASN A 200 14.22 9.93 -9.63
CA ASN A 200 14.12 8.73 -8.81
C ASN A 200 12.90 8.76 -7.87
N ALA A 201 12.11 9.84 -7.88
CA ALA A 201 10.94 9.95 -7.03
C ALA A 201 9.87 8.93 -7.44
N VAL A 202 9.53 8.05 -6.52
CA VAL A 202 8.51 7.01 -6.71
C VAL A 202 7.27 7.25 -5.85
N GLY A 203 7.27 8.31 -5.05
CA GLY A 203 6.18 8.66 -4.17
C GLY A 203 6.62 9.55 -3.02
N TRP A 204 5.89 9.48 -1.93
CA TRP A 204 6.15 10.29 -0.74
C TRP A 204 6.04 9.46 0.54
N THR A 205 6.52 10.06 1.61
CA THR A 205 6.27 9.69 3.00
C THR A 205 5.94 10.94 3.81
N TYR A 206 5.69 10.81 5.09
CA TYR A 206 5.40 11.94 5.98
C TYR A 206 6.49 12.07 7.04
N SER A 207 6.64 13.25 7.65
CA SER A 207 7.37 13.37 8.89
C SER A 207 6.66 12.60 10.02
N LEU A 208 7.36 12.26 11.10
CA LEU A 208 6.73 11.57 12.25
C LEU A 208 5.60 12.41 12.87
N ASP A 209 5.80 13.72 12.96
CA ASP A 209 4.78 14.63 13.48
C ASP A 209 3.54 14.65 12.58
N ASP A 210 3.74 14.64 11.26
CA ASP A 210 2.63 14.66 10.31
C ASP A 210 1.89 13.32 10.22
N PHE A 211 2.57 12.20 10.42
CA PHE A 211 1.86 10.94 10.68
C PHE A 211 0.88 11.09 11.86
N GLY A 212 1.35 11.69 12.96
CA GLY A 212 0.50 11.96 14.12
C GLY A 212 -0.69 12.87 13.82
N ARG A 213 -0.48 13.95 13.05
CA ARG A 213 -1.53 14.88 12.59
C ARG A 213 -2.54 14.22 11.64
N LEU A 214 -2.09 13.24 10.87
CA LEU A 214 -2.92 12.42 10.00
C LEU A 214 -3.67 11.30 10.76
N GLY A 215 -3.43 11.16 12.06
CA GLY A 215 -4.08 10.16 12.91
C GLY A 215 -3.30 8.85 13.07
N VAL A 216 -2.15 8.71 12.43
CA VAL A 216 -1.29 7.53 12.59
C VAL A 216 -0.36 7.72 13.77
N ARG A 217 -0.76 7.21 14.92
CA ARG A 217 -0.10 7.39 16.21
C ARG A 217 0.67 6.13 16.64
N GLY A 218 1.49 6.26 17.69
CA GLY A 218 2.21 5.13 18.28
C GLY A 218 3.36 4.63 17.41
N ILE A 219 4.02 5.52 16.66
CA ILE A 219 5.22 5.20 15.90
C ILE A 219 6.44 5.34 16.81
N THR A 220 7.23 4.29 16.92
CA THR A 220 8.52 4.27 17.61
C THR A 220 9.63 3.96 16.61
N VAL A 221 10.62 4.83 16.54
CA VAL A 221 11.79 4.65 15.67
C VAL A 221 12.86 3.88 16.43
N ILE A 222 13.29 2.78 15.84
CA ILE A 222 14.42 1.99 16.33
C ILE A 222 15.71 2.67 15.86
N ASN A 223 16.59 3.03 16.80
CA ASN A 223 17.83 3.78 16.56
C ASN A 223 17.60 5.14 15.86
N PRO A 224 16.89 6.09 16.49
CA PRO A 224 16.61 7.40 15.90
C PRO A 224 17.91 8.19 15.60
N PRO A 225 17.89 9.21 14.73
CA PRO A 225 16.71 9.79 14.08
C PRO A 225 16.23 9.00 12.87
N TRP A 226 14.94 9.13 12.53
CA TRP A 226 14.39 8.52 11.33
C TRP A 226 14.84 9.26 10.07
N ARG A 227 15.38 8.51 9.11
CA ARG A 227 15.87 8.98 7.81
C ARG A 227 15.38 8.03 6.72
N PRO A 228 14.08 8.12 6.37
CA PRO A 228 13.45 7.17 5.46
C PRO A 228 14.16 7.17 4.10
N GLY A 229 14.32 5.98 3.53
CA GLY A 229 14.87 5.79 2.21
C GLY A 229 16.40 5.82 2.10
N SER A 230 17.13 6.10 3.17
CA SER A 230 18.60 6.19 3.11
C SER A 230 19.28 4.88 2.68
N ALA A 231 18.60 3.73 2.79
CA ALA A 231 19.09 2.43 2.36
C ALA A 231 18.56 1.99 0.98
N LEU A 232 17.64 2.73 0.37
CA LEU A 232 17.09 2.41 -0.94
C LEU A 232 17.93 3.03 -2.05
N LYS A 233 18.49 2.18 -2.91
CA LYS A 233 19.21 2.61 -4.10
C LYS A 233 18.20 2.86 -5.23
N ASN A 234 18.38 3.97 -5.97
CA ASN A 234 17.57 4.32 -7.15
C ASN A 234 16.07 4.53 -6.93
N MET A 235 15.65 4.75 -5.69
CA MET A 235 14.27 5.11 -5.33
C MET A 235 14.31 6.19 -4.27
N SER A 236 13.59 7.28 -4.48
CA SER A 236 13.44 8.34 -3.48
C SER A 236 11.96 8.52 -3.11
N PHE A 237 11.75 8.90 -1.86
CA PHE A 237 10.46 9.27 -1.32
C PHE A 237 10.56 10.67 -0.73
N GLU A 238 9.76 11.59 -1.23
CA GLU A 238 9.69 12.92 -0.67
C GLU A 238 9.08 12.87 0.73
N VAL A 239 9.72 13.51 1.70
CA VAL A 239 9.16 13.65 3.05
C VAL A 239 8.26 14.88 3.07
N LEU A 240 6.95 14.66 3.02
CA LEU A 240 5.97 15.74 3.08
C LEU A 240 5.89 16.34 4.47
N ARG A 241 5.67 17.66 4.51
CA ARG A 241 5.37 18.43 5.71
C ARG A 241 4.08 19.20 5.49
N LEU A 242 3.13 19.04 6.39
CA LEU A 242 1.77 19.60 6.22
C LEU A 242 1.73 21.13 6.36
N ASP A 243 2.69 21.71 7.05
CA ASP A 243 2.76 23.16 7.29
C ASP A 243 3.56 23.93 6.22
N GLU A 244 4.13 23.23 5.24
CA GLU A 244 4.85 23.78 4.09
C GLU A 244 3.99 23.68 2.82
#